data_5d587c531111e037598e348dcfd81524
#
_entry.id   5d587c531111e037598e348dcfd81524
#
_cell.length_a   1.000
_cell.length_b   1.000
_cell.length_c   1.000
_cell.angle_alpha   90.00
_cell.angle_beta   90.00
_cell.angle_gamma   90.00
#
_symmetry.space_group_name_H-M   'P 1'
#
loop_
_entity.id
_entity.type
_entity.pdbx_description
1 polymer ?
#
loop_
_entity_poly.entity_id
_entity_poly.type
_entity_poly.pdbx_seq_one_letter_code
_entity_poly.pdbx_strand_id
1 'polypeptide(L)'
;MEQRIITALTQAFAAAQVELDDLPGGRYSGLIVWEGFTEDDHTERQRRIRQALVKGLGAESSVVGVILAYTPHEMQVMSAA
;
A
#
# COMPACT_ATOMS: atom_id res chain seq x y z
N MET A 1 -3.47 6.18 13.87
CA MET A 1 -3.31 4.93 13.09
C MET A 1 -2.80 5.18 11.67
N GLU A 2 -3.31 6.21 11.01
CA GLU A 2 -2.93 6.52 9.62
C GLU A 2 -1.42 6.65 9.44
N GLN A 3 -0.76 7.41 10.32
CA GLN A 3 0.69 7.61 10.23
C GLN A 3 1.46 6.29 10.43
N ARG A 4 0.94 5.42 11.28
CA ARG A 4 1.59 4.12 11.50
C ARG A 4 1.51 3.23 10.27
N ILE A 5 0.39 3.30 9.54
CA ILE A 5 0.24 2.56 8.29
C ILE A 5 1.24 3.08 7.25
N ILE A 6 1.30 4.40 7.09
CA ILE A 6 2.23 5.02 6.15
C ILE A 6 3.68 4.64 6.49
N THR A 7 4.03 4.69 7.77
CA THR A 7 5.38 4.33 8.21
C THR A 7 5.70 2.87 7.91
N ALA A 8 4.75 1.96 8.18
CA ALA A 8 4.95 0.54 7.91
C ALA A 8 5.21 0.29 6.42
N LEU A 9 4.45 0.96 5.56
CA LEU A 9 4.60 0.79 4.11
C LEU A 9 5.87 1.44 3.59
N THR A 10 6.21 2.63 4.04
CA THR A 10 7.41 3.31 3.54
C THR A 10 8.70 2.71 4.06
N GLN A 11 8.67 2.04 5.20
CA GLN A 11 9.83 1.29 5.67
C GLN A 11 10.10 0.05 4.82
N ALA A 12 9.02 -0.61 4.36
CA ALA A 12 9.15 -1.81 3.53
C ALA A 12 9.40 -1.46 2.06
N PHE A 13 8.86 -0.34 1.59
CA PHE A 13 8.94 0.08 0.20
C PHE A 13 9.54 1.48 0.15
N ALA A 14 10.86 1.54 0.14
CA ALA A 14 11.61 2.80 0.23
C ALA A 14 11.23 3.75 -0.92
N ALA A 15 10.95 5.00 -0.58
CA ALA A 15 10.56 6.04 -1.52
C ALA A 15 9.20 5.83 -2.19
N ALA A 16 8.39 4.90 -1.68
CA ALA A 16 7.03 4.72 -2.20
C ALA A 16 6.15 5.91 -1.82
N GLN A 17 5.17 6.19 -2.67
CA GLN A 17 4.13 7.17 -2.38
C GLN A 17 2.89 6.43 -1.88
N VAL A 18 2.36 6.87 -0.75
CA VAL A 18 1.21 6.21 -0.12
C VAL A 18 0.10 7.22 0.10
N GLU A 19 -1.11 6.88 -0.32
CA GLU A 19 -2.30 7.66 -0.05
C GLU A 19 -3.30 6.78 0.67
N LEU A 20 -3.88 7.27 1.74
CA LEU A 20 -4.84 6.52 2.54
C LEU A 20 -6.16 7.24 2.59
N ASP A 21 -7.23 6.46 2.63
CA ASP A 21 -8.60 6.93 2.81
C ASP A 21 -9.15 6.38 4.11
N ASP A 22 -9.74 7.25 4.93
CA ASP A 22 -10.46 6.87 6.13
C ASP A 22 -11.82 6.30 5.73
N LEU A 23 -12.14 5.12 6.24
CA LEU A 23 -13.44 4.49 6.02
C LEU A 23 -14.21 4.44 7.33
N PRO A 24 -15.55 4.33 7.27
CA PRO A 24 -16.34 4.18 8.48
C PRO A 24 -15.88 2.99 9.33
N GLY A 25 -15.97 3.12 10.64
CA GLY A 25 -15.60 2.05 11.56
C GLY A 25 -14.12 1.96 11.87
N GLY A 26 -13.35 3.01 11.59
CA GLY A 26 -11.92 3.02 11.90
C GLY A 26 -11.09 2.16 10.97
N ARG A 27 -11.58 1.93 9.76
CA ARG A 27 -10.89 1.15 8.75
C ARG A 27 -10.22 2.07 7.73
N TYR A 28 -9.30 1.50 6.97
CA TYR A 28 -8.53 2.25 5.98
C TYR A 28 -8.45 1.47 4.67
N SER A 29 -8.41 2.21 3.58
CA SER A 29 -8.01 1.69 2.28
C SER A 29 -7.05 2.68 1.66
N GLY A 30 -6.50 2.37 0.50
CA GLY A 30 -5.60 3.33 -0.12
C GLY A 30 -4.89 2.82 -1.35
N LEU A 31 -3.78 3.49 -1.62
CA LEU A 31 -3.02 3.31 -2.84
C LEU A 31 -1.55 3.46 -2.50
N ILE A 32 -0.72 2.58 -3.07
CA ILE A 32 0.72 2.72 -2.99
C ILE A 32 1.32 2.68 -4.38
N VAL A 33 2.22 3.61 -4.67
CA VAL A 33 2.94 3.68 -5.94
C VAL A 33 4.41 3.46 -5.65
N TRP A 34 4.98 2.42 -6.24
CA TRP A 34 6.38 2.06 -5.97
C TRP A 34 6.99 1.40 -7.19
N GLU A 35 8.15 1.88 -7.60
CA GLU A 35 8.83 1.35 -8.77
C GLU A 35 9.26 -0.10 -8.59
N GLY A 36 9.56 -0.50 -7.37
CA GLY A 36 9.98 -1.88 -7.05
C GLY A 36 8.92 -2.94 -7.33
N PHE A 37 7.68 -2.55 -7.65
CA PHE A 37 6.64 -3.50 -8.05
C PHE A 37 6.72 -3.93 -9.51
N THR A 38 7.66 -3.40 -10.27
CA THR A 38 7.71 -3.60 -11.73
C THR A 38 7.70 -5.08 -12.14
N GLU A 39 8.42 -5.92 -11.41
CA GLU A 39 8.53 -7.34 -11.73
C GLU A 39 7.46 -8.19 -11.03
N ASP A 40 6.65 -7.60 -10.17
CA ASP A 40 5.65 -8.33 -9.38
C ASP A 40 4.29 -8.29 -10.06
N ASP A 41 3.60 -9.43 -10.10
CA ASP A 41 2.19 -9.45 -10.48
C ASP A 41 1.33 -8.95 -9.29
N HIS A 42 0.03 -8.80 -9.51
CA HIS A 42 -0.86 -8.27 -8.48
C HIS A 42 -0.90 -9.12 -7.22
N THR A 43 -0.86 -10.44 -7.37
CA THR A 43 -0.87 -11.35 -6.22
C THR A 43 0.38 -11.15 -5.36
N GLU A 44 1.54 -11.06 -6.01
CA GLU A 44 2.79 -10.86 -5.30
C GLU A 44 2.82 -9.49 -4.61
N ARG A 45 2.32 -8.45 -5.28
CA ARG A 45 2.25 -7.11 -4.69
C ARG A 45 1.41 -7.12 -3.43
N GLN A 46 0.23 -7.75 -3.47
CA GLN A 46 -0.66 -7.81 -2.32
C GLN A 46 -0.04 -8.61 -1.18
N ARG A 47 0.66 -9.71 -1.50
CA ARG A 47 1.35 -10.50 -0.49
C ARG A 47 2.41 -9.67 0.24
N ARG A 48 3.19 -8.91 -0.52
CA ARG A 48 4.25 -8.06 0.04
C ARG A 48 3.68 -6.94 0.91
N ILE A 49 2.58 -6.35 0.46
CA ILE A 49 1.90 -5.30 1.23
C ILE A 49 1.39 -5.87 2.54
N ARG A 50 0.74 -7.04 2.50
CA ARG A 50 0.22 -7.66 3.71
C ARG A 50 1.34 -8.00 4.70
N GLN A 51 2.45 -8.51 4.20
CA GLN A 51 3.61 -8.79 5.06
C GLN A 51 4.14 -7.53 5.72
N ALA A 52 4.22 -6.44 4.97
CA ALA A 52 4.70 -5.16 5.51
C ALA A 52 3.77 -4.63 6.60
N LEU A 53 2.47 -4.74 6.39
CA LEU A 53 1.48 -4.28 7.37
C LEU A 53 1.52 -5.11 8.64
N VAL A 54 1.61 -6.43 8.51
CA VAL A 54 1.70 -7.31 9.68
C VAL A 54 2.98 -7.04 10.45
N LYS A 55 4.09 -6.85 9.75
CA LYS A 55 5.38 -6.56 10.41
C LYS A 55 5.33 -5.23 11.17
N GLY A 56 4.70 -4.21 10.58
CA GLY A 56 4.68 -2.88 11.19
C GLY A 56 3.57 -2.65 12.20
N LEU A 57 2.44 -3.34 12.06
CA LEU A 57 1.24 -3.09 12.86
C LEU A 57 0.80 -4.30 13.70
N GLY A 58 1.30 -5.49 13.38
CA GLY A 58 0.86 -6.69 14.09
C GLY A 58 -0.62 -6.95 13.92
N ALA A 59 -1.31 -7.24 15.01
CA ALA A 59 -2.74 -7.54 14.98
C ALA A 59 -3.58 -6.37 14.47
N GLU A 60 -3.09 -5.14 14.62
CA GLU A 60 -3.81 -3.96 14.14
C GLU A 60 -3.84 -3.85 12.62
N SER A 61 -3.05 -4.67 11.90
CA SER A 61 -3.07 -4.67 10.45
C SER A 61 -4.44 -5.00 9.87
N SER A 62 -5.32 -5.62 10.65
CA SER A 62 -6.66 -5.98 10.20
C SER A 62 -7.55 -4.75 9.91
N VAL A 63 -7.19 -3.56 10.41
CA VAL A 63 -7.95 -2.35 10.10
C VAL A 63 -7.70 -1.85 8.68
N VAL A 64 -6.67 -2.38 8.02
CA VAL A 64 -6.36 -1.99 6.64
C VAL A 64 -7.03 -2.97 5.69
N GLY A 65 -7.90 -2.44 4.85
CA GLY A 65 -8.57 -3.22 3.80
C GLY A 65 -7.72 -3.25 2.54
N VAL A 66 -8.30 -2.80 1.43
CA VAL A 66 -7.61 -2.86 0.13
C VAL A 66 -6.59 -1.75 0.00
N ILE A 67 -5.37 -2.12 -0.39
CA ILE A 67 -4.35 -1.16 -0.82
C ILE A 67 -4.02 -1.49 -2.27
N LEU A 68 -4.39 -0.60 -3.18
CA LEU A 68 -4.06 -0.76 -4.59
C LEU A 68 -2.57 -0.48 -4.79
N ALA A 69 -1.92 -1.31 -5.62
CA ALA A 69 -0.48 -1.24 -5.80
C ALA A 69 -0.14 -1.03 -7.27
N TYR A 70 0.57 0.06 -7.56
CA TYR A 70 0.94 0.41 -8.93
C TYR A 70 2.40 0.83 -8.99
N THR A 71 2.99 0.71 -10.19
CA THR A 71 4.26 1.37 -10.48
C THR A 71 3.99 2.79 -10.97
N PRO A 72 4.99 3.67 -10.93
CA PRO A 72 4.82 5.03 -11.51
C PRO A 72 4.39 4.99 -12.98
N HIS A 73 4.93 4.02 -13.74
CA HIS A 73 4.56 3.88 -15.15
C HIS A 73 3.08 3.53 -15.31
N GLU A 74 2.59 2.60 -14.50
CA GLU A 74 1.17 2.21 -14.54
C GLU A 74 0.26 3.38 -14.21
N MET A 75 0.64 4.19 -13.22
CA MET A 75 -0.11 5.38 -12.87
C MET A 75 -0.15 6.39 -14.01
N GLN A 76 0.96 6.54 -14.71
CA GLN A 76 1.06 7.44 -15.86
C GLN A 76 0.13 7.00 -16.99
N VAL A 77 0.12 5.70 -17.28
CA VAL A 77 -0.75 5.13 -18.31
C VAL A 77 -2.22 5.33 -17.96
N MET A 78 -2.59 5.08 -16.71
CA MET A 78 -3.97 5.26 -16.26
C MET A 78 -4.40 6.72 -16.33
N SER A 79 -3.50 7.66 -16.01
CA SER A 79 -3.81 9.09 -16.03
C SER A 79 -3.94 9.63 -17.46
N ALA A 80 -3.30 8.99 -18.43
CA ALA A 80 -3.33 9.41 -19.83
C ALA A 80 -4.60 8.93 -20.56
N ALA A 81 -5.36 8.03 -19.95
CA ALA A 81 -6.52 7.42 -20.57
C ALA A 81 -7.74 8.36 -20.59
#